data_902dc319c893f78590f836505148babc
#
_entry.id   902dc319c893f78590f836505148babc
#
_cell.length_a   1.000
_cell.length_b   1.000
_cell.length_c   1.000
_cell.angle_alpha   90.00
_cell.angle_beta   90.00
_cell.angle_gamma   90.00
#
_symmetry.space_group_name_H-M   'P 1'
#
loop_
_entity.id
_entity.type
_entity.pdbx_description
1 polymer ?
#
loop_
_entity_poly.entity_id
_entity_poly.type
_entity_poly.pdbx_seq_one_letter_code
_entity_poly.pdbx_strand_id
1 'polypeptide(L)'
;MQVSTKIFNKQSVETFSDLTAQIQRKQEQVASGKELTKPSDDPVRATRVMIVEEQRAQNEQYLRNIDISSVKLSLTESALEQATNLATRAYELAIQARSETNASGREVLAIEMRGILDSIREIANSTDPSGRSIFGGFRVDAPPFVVDANGQTTFVGDRGVHTVKISPTMELQTTIDGSSAFDRVPSENGFTSVFSMLDSMISQLAAGSAESLPIDDMKSAAAHFADQRALIGSQMNKAENQRALLENRNLILTENIGDMEDADLGKIVTDLQSLLVNKEVAQKAFAMISQLNLFDMIA
;
A
#
# COMPACT_ATOMS: atom_id res chain seq x y z
N MET A 1 -46.84 48.17 -36.16
CA MET A 1 -46.90 47.82 -34.73
C MET A 1 -46.79 46.31 -34.43
N GLN A 2 -47.48 45.40 -35.15
CA GLN A 2 -47.39 43.93 -34.90
C GLN A 2 -45.98 43.32 -34.96
N VAL A 3 -45.11 43.81 -35.82
CA VAL A 3 -43.71 43.31 -35.95
C VAL A 3 -42.89 43.69 -34.74
N SER A 4 -43.08 44.90 -34.18
CA SER A 4 -42.36 45.37 -32.99
C SER A 4 -42.73 44.59 -31.71
N THR A 5 -43.98 44.26 -31.51
CA THR A 5 -44.50 43.47 -30.39
C THR A 5 -44.01 42.03 -30.44
N LYS A 6 -43.95 41.41 -31.65
CA LYS A 6 -43.46 40.06 -31.84
C LYS A 6 -41.96 39.97 -31.56
N ILE A 7 -41.16 40.95 -31.97
CA ILE A 7 -39.72 41.01 -31.71
C ILE A 7 -39.50 41.22 -30.20
N PHE A 8 -40.22 42.10 -29.52
CA PHE A 8 -40.16 42.35 -28.10
C PHE A 8 -40.47 41.07 -27.27
N ASN A 9 -41.54 40.37 -27.62
CA ASN A 9 -41.89 39.10 -26.94
C ASN A 9 -40.82 38.05 -27.16
N LYS A 10 -40.26 37.90 -28.36
CA LYS A 10 -39.17 36.96 -28.64
C LYS A 10 -37.93 37.29 -27.80
N GLN A 11 -37.55 38.58 -27.77
CA GLN A 11 -36.37 39.04 -27.01
C GLN A 11 -36.54 38.85 -25.51
N SER A 12 -37.76 39.05 -25.00
CA SER A 12 -38.08 38.81 -23.59
C SER A 12 -38.01 37.33 -23.21
N VAL A 13 -38.53 36.44 -24.06
CA VAL A 13 -38.43 34.97 -23.86
C VAL A 13 -36.96 34.51 -23.87
N GLU A 14 -36.14 35.02 -24.78
CA GLU A 14 -34.72 34.76 -24.82
C GLU A 14 -34.03 35.21 -23.52
N THR A 15 -34.29 36.43 -23.08
CA THR A 15 -33.77 36.97 -21.80
C THR A 15 -34.19 36.12 -20.58
N PHE A 16 -35.44 35.67 -20.49
CA PHE A 16 -35.91 34.81 -19.43
C PHE A 16 -35.24 33.42 -19.46
N SER A 17 -35.01 32.87 -20.67
CA SER A 17 -34.32 31.62 -20.86
C SER A 17 -32.87 31.72 -20.37
N ASP A 18 -32.18 32.79 -20.76
CA ASP A 18 -30.79 33.06 -20.35
C ASP A 18 -30.65 33.25 -18.84
N LEU A 19 -31.55 34.06 -18.21
CA LEU A 19 -31.57 34.23 -16.76
C LEU A 19 -31.82 32.90 -16.05
N THR A 20 -32.72 32.08 -16.56
CA THR A 20 -33.03 30.78 -15.96
C THR A 20 -31.81 29.82 -16.08
N ALA A 21 -31.14 29.83 -17.21
CA ALA A 21 -29.92 29.02 -17.40
C ALA A 21 -28.77 29.48 -16.47
N GLN A 22 -28.62 30.81 -16.27
CA GLN A 22 -27.64 31.34 -15.34
C GLN A 22 -27.95 30.97 -13.88
N ILE A 23 -29.22 31.06 -13.48
CA ILE A 23 -29.69 30.66 -12.13
C ILE A 23 -29.42 29.18 -11.90
N GLN A 24 -29.76 28.31 -12.87
CA GLN A 24 -29.50 26.88 -12.77
C GLN A 24 -28.01 26.60 -12.61
N ARG A 25 -27.17 27.26 -13.41
CA ARG A 25 -25.70 27.11 -13.32
C ARG A 25 -25.18 27.51 -11.94
N LYS A 26 -25.64 28.62 -11.39
CA LYS A 26 -25.27 29.08 -10.05
C LYS A 26 -25.78 28.13 -8.95
N GLN A 27 -26.95 27.54 -9.12
CA GLN A 27 -27.46 26.49 -8.22
C GLN A 27 -26.63 25.21 -8.28
N GLU A 28 -26.19 24.77 -9.47
CA GLU A 28 -25.27 23.64 -9.64
C GLU A 28 -23.93 23.91 -8.94
N GLN A 29 -23.37 25.13 -9.07
CA GLN A 29 -22.14 25.54 -8.39
C GLN A 29 -22.29 25.56 -6.85
N VAL A 30 -23.42 26.07 -6.32
CA VAL A 30 -23.69 26.03 -4.87
C VAL A 30 -23.84 24.58 -4.38
N ALA A 31 -24.55 23.74 -5.13
CA ALA A 31 -24.80 22.36 -4.74
C ALA A 31 -23.54 21.49 -4.77
N SER A 32 -22.65 21.71 -5.74
CA SER A 32 -21.39 20.95 -5.88
C SER A 32 -20.24 21.53 -5.04
N GLY A 33 -20.30 22.79 -4.66
CA GLY A 33 -19.18 23.52 -4.06
C GLY A 33 -18.07 23.86 -5.03
N LYS A 34 -18.24 23.55 -6.33
CA LYS A 34 -17.23 23.74 -7.37
C LYS A 34 -17.61 24.88 -8.30
N GLU A 35 -16.63 25.72 -8.64
CA GLU A 35 -16.79 26.74 -9.69
C GLU A 35 -16.84 26.10 -11.08
N LEU A 36 -15.97 25.08 -11.29
CA LEU A 36 -15.88 24.33 -12.53
C LEU A 36 -16.79 23.09 -12.46
N THR A 37 -18.01 23.20 -13.01
CA THR A 37 -18.97 22.08 -12.99
C THR A 37 -18.91 21.21 -14.24
N LYS A 38 -18.49 21.79 -15.36
CA LYS A 38 -18.38 21.08 -16.67
C LYS A 38 -17.07 21.44 -17.36
N PRO A 39 -16.40 20.48 -18.02
CA PRO A 39 -15.19 20.77 -18.78
C PRO A 39 -15.35 21.83 -19.88
N SER A 40 -16.59 22.04 -20.35
CA SER A 40 -16.92 23.07 -21.33
C SER A 40 -16.87 24.50 -20.77
N ASP A 41 -16.92 24.68 -19.46
CA ASP A 41 -16.95 26.01 -18.82
C ASP A 41 -15.56 26.68 -18.89
N ASP A 42 -14.50 25.88 -18.64
CA ASP A 42 -13.10 26.27 -18.85
C ASP A 42 -12.27 25.04 -19.25
N PRO A 43 -12.10 24.77 -20.55
CA PRO A 43 -11.38 23.59 -21.02
C PRO A 43 -9.91 23.56 -20.61
N VAL A 44 -9.28 24.72 -20.44
CA VAL A 44 -7.87 24.81 -20.04
C VAL A 44 -7.71 24.43 -18.57
N ARG A 45 -8.55 24.97 -17.70
CA ARG A 45 -8.57 24.66 -16.28
C ARG A 45 -8.96 23.20 -16.06
N ALA A 46 -10.00 22.71 -16.73
CA ALA A 46 -10.44 21.32 -16.68
C ALA A 46 -9.31 20.33 -17.06
N THR A 47 -8.57 20.62 -18.13
CA THR A 47 -7.43 19.80 -18.53
C THR A 47 -6.34 19.77 -17.43
N ARG A 48 -6.06 20.90 -16.80
CA ARG A 48 -5.10 20.97 -15.70
C ARG A 48 -5.54 20.15 -14.48
N VAL A 49 -6.80 20.26 -14.10
CA VAL A 49 -7.39 19.46 -13.01
C VAL A 49 -7.25 17.98 -13.32
N MET A 50 -7.61 17.53 -14.52
CA MET A 50 -7.46 16.11 -14.92
C MET A 50 -6.02 15.60 -14.78
N ILE A 51 -5.04 16.41 -15.19
CA ILE A 51 -3.61 16.04 -15.06
C ILE A 51 -3.22 15.88 -13.58
N VAL A 52 -3.66 16.78 -12.71
CA VAL A 52 -3.36 16.73 -11.27
C VAL A 52 -4.10 15.57 -10.59
N GLU A 53 -5.34 15.30 -10.98
CA GLU A 53 -6.10 14.13 -10.51
C GLU A 53 -5.43 12.81 -10.92
N GLU A 54 -4.93 12.70 -12.16
CA GLU A 54 -4.18 11.54 -12.61
C GLU A 54 -2.91 11.32 -11.76
N GLN A 55 -2.16 12.41 -11.47
CA GLN A 55 -0.98 12.34 -10.59
C GLN A 55 -1.35 11.90 -9.18
N ARG A 56 -2.46 12.39 -8.63
CA ARG A 56 -2.96 11.98 -7.32
C ARG A 56 -3.35 10.50 -7.32
N ALA A 57 -4.10 10.05 -8.32
CA ALA A 57 -4.50 8.65 -8.46
C ALA A 57 -3.29 7.71 -8.55
N GLN A 58 -2.23 8.13 -9.27
CA GLN A 58 -0.98 7.40 -9.35
C GLN A 58 -0.25 7.33 -8.00
N ASN A 59 -0.19 8.44 -7.24
CA ASN A 59 0.38 8.44 -5.89
C ASN A 59 -0.41 7.54 -4.95
N GLU A 60 -1.74 7.54 -5.01
CA GLU A 60 -2.59 6.64 -4.23
C GLU A 60 -2.34 5.16 -4.57
N GLN A 61 -2.05 4.85 -5.83
CA GLN A 61 -1.63 3.50 -6.21
C GLN A 61 -0.30 3.11 -5.56
N TYR A 62 0.68 4.01 -5.52
CA TYR A 62 1.94 3.76 -4.84
C TYR A 62 1.75 3.59 -3.32
N LEU A 63 0.88 4.36 -2.70
CA LEU A 63 0.53 4.19 -1.28
C LEU A 63 -0.07 2.80 -1.01
N ARG A 64 -1.03 2.36 -1.83
CA ARG A 64 -1.58 0.99 -1.72
C ARG A 64 -0.51 -0.08 -1.90
N ASN A 65 0.42 0.12 -2.82
CA ASN A 65 1.55 -0.79 -3.03
C ASN A 65 2.45 -0.87 -1.79
N ILE A 66 2.71 0.27 -1.14
CA ILE A 66 3.47 0.35 0.12
C ILE A 66 2.72 -0.38 1.24
N ASP A 67 1.41 -0.19 1.37
CA ASP A 67 0.59 -0.85 2.40
C ASP A 67 0.68 -2.37 2.30
N ILE A 68 0.44 -2.92 1.11
CA ILE A 68 0.53 -4.37 0.86
C ILE A 68 1.94 -4.89 1.13
N SER A 69 2.96 -4.12 0.71
CA SER A 69 4.36 -4.49 0.90
C SER A 69 4.77 -4.47 2.36
N SER A 70 4.32 -3.47 3.13
CA SER A 70 4.62 -3.32 4.55
C SER A 70 4.08 -4.49 5.38
N VAL A 71 2.89 -5.01 5.05
CA VAL A 71 2.34 -6.21 5.69
C VAL A 71 3.26 -7.42 5.46
N LYS A 72 3.70 -7.63 4.21
CA LYS A 72 4.60 -8.77 3.88
C LYS A 72 5.96 -8.64 4.58
N LEU A 73 6.54 -7.45 4.57
CA LEU A 73 7.81 -7.17 5.24
C LEU A 73 7.71 -7.40 6.75
N SER A 74 6.61 -6.96 7.39
CA SER A 74 6.38 -7.17 8.81
C SER A 74 6.23 -8.65 9.17
N LEU A 75 5.54 -9.45 8.34
CA LEU A 75 5.45 -10.89 8.53
C LEU A 75 6.82 -11.56 8.39
N THR A 76 7.61 -11.16 7.40
CA THR A 76 8.96 -11.69 7.18
C THR A 76 9.89 -11.31 8.34
N GLU A 77 9.81 -10.08 8.81
CA GLU A 77 10.57 -9.58 9.97
C GLU A 77 10.26 -10.38 11.23
N SER A 78 8.97 -10.59 11.52
CA SER A 78 8.52 -11.40 12.67
C SER A 78 8.98 -12.86 12.56
N ALA A 79 8.92 -13.45 11.36
CA ALA A 79 9.40 -14.82 11.12
C ALA A 79 10.92 -14.94 11.38
N LEU A 80 11.70 -13.99 10.89
CA LEU A 80 13.16 -13.95 11.11
C LEU A 80 13.52 -13.66 12.57
N GLU A 81 12.73 -12.87 13.29
CA GLU A 81 12.91 -12.67 14.73
C GLU A 81 12.72 -13.96 15.51
N GLN A 82 11.66 -14.71 15.20
CA GLN A 82 11.43 -16.02 15.84
C GLN A 82 12.54 -17.00 15.49
N ALA A 83 13.01 -17.05 14.22
CA ALA A 83 14.13 -17.88 13.80
C ALA A 83 15.42 -17.50 14.54
N THR A 84 15.69 -16.19 14.74
CA THR A 84 16.83 -15.69 15.52
C THR A 84 16.77 -16.19 16.96
N ASN A 85 15.60 -16.10 17.61
CA ASN A 85 15.42 -16.55 18.98
C ASN A 85 15.62 -18.06 19.13
N LEU A 86 15.08 -18.85 18.19
CA LEU A 86 15.25 -20.30 18.17
C LEU A 86 16.71 -20.72 17.88
N ALA A 87 17.41 -20.06 16.96
CA ALA A 87 18.82 -20.30 16.73
C ALA A 87 19.68 -19.95 17.94
N THR A 88 19.36 -18.86 18.63
CA THR A 88 20.02 -18.50 19.89
C THR A 88 19.78 -19.56 20.96
N ARG A 89 18.55 -20.07 21.08
CA ARG A 89 18.23 -21.16 22.01
C ARG A 89 18.98 -22.45 21.68
N ALA A 90 19.07 -22.81 20.39
CA ALA A 90 19.84 -23.96 19.93
C ALA A 90 21.34 -23.80 20.25
N TYR A 91 21.89 -22.60 20.11
CA TYR A 91 23.25 -22.28 20.51
C TYR A 91 23.47 -22.48 22.02
N GLU A 92 22.57 -22.00 22.87
CA GLU A 92 22.61 -22.19 24.31
C GLU A 92 22.57 -23.68 24.68
N LEU A 93 21.68 -24.47 24.08
CA LEU A 93 21.57 -25.91 24.28
C LEU A 93 22.85 -26.65 23.84
N ALA A 94 23.49 -26.20 22.78
CA ALA A 94 24.74 -26.77 22.30
C ALA A 94 25.89 -26.56 23.32
N ILE A 95 25.97 -25.36 23.94
CA ILE A 95 26.92 -25.07 25.01
C ILE A 95 26.60 -25.94 26.23
N GLN A 96 25.34 -26.06 26.63
CA GLN A 96 24.92 -26.90 27.74
C GLN A 96 25.27 -28.38 27.46
N ALA A 97 25.04 -28.89 26.28
CA ALA A 97 25.33 -30.25 25.87
C ALA A 97 26.81 -30.59 25.93
N ARG A 98 27.69 -29.62 25.62
CA ARG A 98 29.13 -29.76 25.73
C ARG A 98 29.60 -29.86 27.19
N SER A 99 28.89 -29.22 28.12
CA SER A 99 29.16 -29.27 29.58
C SER A 99 28.54 -30.50 30.27
N GLU A 100 27.56 -31.15 29.60
CA GLU A 100 26.83 -32.28 30.17
C GLU A 100 27.71 -33.56 30.14
N THR A 101 27.88 -34.17 31.28
CA THR A 101 28.70 -35.40 31.44
C THR A 101 27.89 -36.68 31.33
N ASN A 102 26.54 -36.59 31.42
CA ASN A 102 25.65 -37.75 31.40
C ASN A 102 25.00 -37.93 30.01
N ALA A 103 25.06 -39.11 29.45
CA ALA A 103 24.46 -39.44 28.16
C ALA A 103 22.92 -39.22 28.15
N SER A 104 22.23 -39.52 29.23
CA SER A 104 20.78 -39.30 29.37
C SER A 104 20.43 -37.81 29.35
N GLY A 105 21.27 -36.94 29.89
CA GLY A 105 21.10 -35.49 29.83
C GLY A 105 21.22 -34.99 28.41
N ARG A 106 22.17 -35.49 27.60
CA ARG A 106 22.33 -35.13 26.19
C ARG A 106 21.17 -35.59 25.33
N GLU A 107 20.56 -36.76 25.61
CA GLU A 107 19.37 -37.22 24.92
C GLU A 107 18.17 -36.28 25.10
N VAL A 108 17.97 -35.76 26.31
CA VAL A 108 16.93 -34.74 26.60
C VAL A 108 17.17 -33.48 25.78
N LEU A 109 18.42 -33.00 25.70
CA LEU A 109 18.79 -31.83 24.90
C LEU A 109 18.57 -32.07 23.39
N ALA A 110 18.83 -33.31 22.91
CA ALA A 110 18.54 -33.70 21.52
C ALA A 110 17.04 -33.62 21.20
N ILE A 111 16.17 -33.99 22.13
CA ILE A 111 14.71 -33.88 21.97
C ILE A 111 14.29 -32.40 21.86
N GLU A 112 14.84 -31.52 22.72
CA GLU A 112 14.54 -30.09 22.67
C GLU A 112 15.04 -29.47 21.33
N MET A 113 16.26 -29.83 20.89
CA MET A 113 16.79 -29.36 19.60
C MET A 113 15.93 -29.82 18.41
N ARG A 114 15.34 -31.02 18.48
CA ARG A 114 14.42 -31.50 17.44
C ARG A 114 13.16 -30.64 17.38
N GLY A 115 12.61 -30.25 18.53
CA GLY A 115 11.52 -29.28 18.59
C GLY A 115 11.87 -27.93 17.97
N ILE A 116 13.11 -27.47 18.16
CA ILE A 116 13.60 -26.23 17.55
C ILE A 116 13.71 -26.39 16.02
N LEU A 117 14.24 -27.51 15.53
CA LEU A 117 14.33 -27.79 14.09
C LEU A 117 12.96 -27.80 13.43
N ASP A 118 11.97 -28.46 14.06
CA ASP A 118 10.60 -28.48 13.55
C ASP A 118 10.00 -27.07 13.52
N SER A 119 10.18 -26.27 14.59
CA SER A 119 9.71 -24.91 14.67
C SER A 119 10.36 -23.99 13.62
N ILE A 120 11.68 -24.10 13.40
CA ILE A 120 12.37 -23.33 12.35
C ILE A 120 11.84 -23.72 10.96
N ARG A 121 11.53 -25.01 10.73
CA ARG A 121 10.93 -25.46 9.46
C ARG A 121 9.52 -24.92 9.26
N GLU A 122 8.71 -24.85 10.31
CA GLU A 122 7.39 -24.21 10.27
C GLU A 122 7.51 -22.72 9.93
N ILE A 123 8.44 -22.01 10.54
CA ILE A 123 8.73 -20.59 10.24
C ILE A 123 9.18 -20.45 8.79
N ALA A 124 10.08 -21.30 8.30
CA ALA A 124 10.56 -21.27 6.92
C ALA A 124 9.46 -21.58 5.89
N ASN A 125 8.39 -22.27 6.29
CA ASN A 125 7.21 -22.56 5.51
C ASN A 125 6.02 -21.64 5.81
N SER A 126 6.22 -20.54 6.55
CA SER A 126 5.15 -19.62 6.88
C SER A 126 4.55 -18.96 5.64
N THR A 127 3.26 -18.62 5.74
CA THR A 127 2.48 -18.06 4.64
C THR A 127 1.91 -16.68 4.99
N ASP A 128 1.63 -15.91 3.96
CA ASP A 128 0.87 -14.66 4.10
C ASP A 128 -0.63 -14.95 4.35
N PRO A 129 -1.46 -13.95 4.70
CA PRO A 129 -2.90 -14.14 4.90
C PRO A 129 -3.66 -14.68 3.68
N SER A 130 -3.04 -14.67 2.51
CA SER A 130 -3.59 -15.25 1.27
C SER A 130 -3.16 -16.71 1.07
N GLY A 131 -2.44 -17.30 2.03
CA GLY A 131 -1.92 -18.66 1.98
C GLY A 131 -0.68 -18.85 1.09
N ARG A 132 -0.04 -17.77 0.67
CA ARG A 132 1.15 -17.81 -0.18
C ARG A 132 2.42 -17.82 0.67
N SER A 133 3.38 -18.68 0.32
CA SER A 133 4.65 -18.76 1.02
C SER A 133 5.42 -17.42 1.01
N ILE A 134 5.98 -17.05 2.17
CA ILE A 134 6.79 -15.82 2.34
C ILE A 134 8.21 -16.04 1.81
N PHE A 135 8.75 -17.27 1.91
CA PHE A 135 10.13 -17.62 1.59
C PHE A 135 10.29 -18.47 0.32
N GLY A 136 9.19 -18.68 -0.42
CA GLY A 136 9.18 -19.55 -1.62
C GLY A 136 9.73 -18.93 -2.90
N GLY A 137 10.16 -17.66 -2.87
CA GLY A 137 10.54 -16.93 -4.08
C GLY A 137 9.32 -16.64 -4.95
N PHE A 138 9.39 -16.96 -6.25
CA PHE A 138 8.22 -16.87 -7.15
C PHE A 138 7.30 -18.10 -7.04
N ARG A 139 7.75 -19.19 -6.43
CA ARG A 139 6.93 -20.37 -6.15
C ARG A 139 6.20 -20.22 -4.82
N VAL A 140 5.11 -19.48 -4.83
CA VAL A 140 4.37 -19.11 -3.61
C VAL A 140 3.28 -20.11 -3.20
N ASP A 141 2.90 -21.03 -4.08
CA ASP A 141 1.75 -21.92 -3.90
C ASP A 141 2.10 -23.28 -3.23
N ALA A 142 3.37 -23.48 -2.87
CA ALA A 142 3.85 -24.70 -2.23
C ALA A 142 4.83 -24.37 -1.10
N PRO A 143 4.96 -25.25 -0.09
CA PRO A 143 5.97 -25.09 0.96
C PRO A 143 7.38 -25.06 0.34
N PRO A 144 8.20 -24.04 0.65
CA PRO A 144 9.56 -23.93 0.11
C PRO A 144 10.55 -24.93 0.70
N PHE A 145 10.28 -25.46 1.89
CA PHE A 145 11.13 -26.45 2.55
C PHE A 145 10.36 -27.74 2.79
N VAL A 146 10.88 -28.82 2.26
CA VAL A 146 10.28 -30.17 2.40
C VAL A 146 11.30 -31.14 2.99
N VAL A 147 10.79 -32.16 3.68
CA VAL A 147 11.63 -33.25 4.18
C VAL A 147 11.78 -34.28 3.07
N ASP A 148 13.01 -34.61 2.72
CA ASP A 148 13.34 -35.63 1.71
C ASP A 148 13.18 -37.06 2.25
N ALA A 149 13.40 -38.07 1.38
CA ALA A 149 13.32 -39.47 1.75
C ALA A 149 14.37 -39.91 2.82
N ASN A 150 15.40 -39.12 3.03
CA ASN A 150 16.46 -39.35 4.03
C ASN A 150 16.16 -38.65 5.37
N GLY A 151 15.04 -37.93 5.46
CA GLY A 151 14.65 -37.15 6.63
C GLY A 151 15.29 -35.74 6.69
N GLN A 152 16.01 -35.30 5.65
CA GLN A 152 16.67 -34.01 5.62
C GLN A 152 15.74 -32.93 5.04
N THR A 153 15.80 -31.73 5.62
CA THR A 153 15.04 -30.57 5.12
C THR A 153 15.78 -29.96 3.93
N THR A 154 15.10 -29.88 2.78
CA THR A 154 15.66 -29.36 1.53
C THR A 154 14.80 -28.23 0.97
N PHE A 155 15.45 -27.23 0.37
CA PHE A 155 14.78 -26.13 -0.30
C PHE A 155 14.32 -26.53 -1.71
N VAL A 156 13.03 -26.40 -1.96
CA VAL A 156 12.38 -26.69 -3.27
C VAL A 156 11.74 -25.46 -3.89
N GLY A 157 11.85 -24.29 -3.22
CA GLY A 157 11.43 -23.01 -3.75
C GLY A 157 12.31 -22.53 -4.91
N ASP A 158 12.12 -21.28 -5.31
CA ASP A 158 13.06 -20.61 -6.20
C ASP A 158 13.71 -19.40 -5.50
N ARG A 159 14.75 -18.82 -6.15
CA ARG A 159 15.50 -17.68 -5.61
C ARG A 159 14.98 -16.33 -6.09
N GLY A 160 13.75 -16.29 -6.57
CA GLY A 160 13.11 -15.05 -7.04
C GLY A 160 12.83 -14.10 -5.90
N VAL A 161 12.96 -12.83 -6.18
CA VAL A 161 12.63 -11.75 -5.23
C VAL A 161 11.57 -10.86 -5.84
N HIS A 162 10.44 -10.73 -5.16
CA HIS A 162 9.37 -9.85 -5.59
C HIS A 162 9.73 -8.40 -5.31
N THR A 163 9.61 -7.55 -6.33
CA THR A 163 9.71 -6.11 -6.20
C THR A 163 8.39 -5.44 -6.57
N VAL A 164 8.08 -4.34 -5.93
CA VAL A 164 6.87 -3.55 -6.18
C VAL A 164 7.27 -2.08 -6.35
N LYS A 165 6.74 -1.43 -7.39
CA LYS A 165 6.97 0.00 -7.60
C LYS A 165 6.24 0.83 -6.56
N ILE A 166 6.99 1.68 -5.86
CA ILE A 166 6.51 2.62 -4.85
C ILE A 166 6.71 4.09 -5.28
N SER A 167 7.31 4.30 -6.44
CA SER A 167 7.39 5.57 -7.16
C SER A 167 7.74 5.30 -8.63
N PRO A 168 7.75 6.30 -9.52
CA PRO A 168 8.18 6.13 -10.91
C PRO A 168 9.60 5.56 -11.05
N THR A 169 10.48 5.85 -10.09
CA THR A 169 11.90 5.51 -10.12
C THR A 169 12.36 4.59 -9.00
N MET A 170 11.47 4.24 -8.07
CA MET A 170 11.82 3.42 -6.90
C MET A 170 11.02 2.13 -6.84
N GLU A 171 11.74 1.04 -6.61
CA GLU A 171 11.17 -0.27 -6.31
C GLU A 171 11.50 -0.69 -4.88
N LEU A 172 10.56 -1.37 -4.26
CA LEU A 172 10.66 -1.96 -2.94
C LEU A 172 10.75 -3.48 -3.08
N GLN A 173 11.76 -4.09 -2.49
CA GLN A 173 11.84 -5.53 -2.37
C GLN A 173 10.91 -5.97 -1.24
N THR A 174 9.97 -6.89 -1.54
CA THR A 174 8.90 -7.30 -0.62
C THR A 174 9.06 -8.70 -0.06
N THR A 175 10.02 -9.48 -0.58
CA THR A 175 10.30 -10.86 -0.15
C THR A 175 11.79 -11.09 -0.06
N ILE A 176 12.18 -12.10 0.71
CA ILE A 176 13.54 -12.68 0.73
C ILE A 176 13.47 -14.07 0.15
N ASP A 177 14.54 -14.50 -0.54
CA ASP A 177 14.76 -15.87 -0.94
C ASP A 177 15.01 -16.75 0.29
N GLY A 178 14.21 -17.79 0.45
CA GLY A 178 14.32 -18.74 1.57
C GLY A 178 15.66 -19.47 1.61
N SER A 179 16.25 -19.78 0.44
CA SER A 179 17.58 -20.35 0.39
C SER A 179 18.63 -19.41 0.98
N SER A 180 18.55 -18.11 0.69
CA SER A 180 19.45 -17.11 1.27
C SER A 180 19.27 -16.96 2.78
N ALA A 181 18.05 -17.12 3.29
CA ALA A 181 17.76 -16.97 4.71
C ALA A 181 18.17 -18.20 5.53
N PHE A 182 17.89 -19.43 5.03
CA PHE A 182 17.99 -20.63 5.85
C PHE A 182 19.07 -21.63 5.37
N ASP A 183 19.46 -21.63 4.06
CA ASP A 183 20.42 -22.59 3.51
C ASP A 183 21.81 -22.01 3.29
N ARG A 184 21.96 -20.70 3.36
CA ARG A 184 23.23 -20.03 3.09
C ARG A 184 23.78 -19.32 4.31
N VAL A 185 23.78 -20.00 5.44
CA VAL A 185 24.40 -19.50 6.66
C VAL A 185 25.92 -19.59 6.52
N PRO A 186 26.67 -18.50 6.81
CA PRO A 186 28.14 -18.53 6.79
C PRO A 186 28.69 -19.54 7.82
N SER A 187 29.62 -20.38 7.38
CA SER A 187 30.34 -21.37 8.18
C SER A 187 31.82 -21.31 7.82
N GLU A 188 32.71 -21.91 8.63
CA GLU A 188 34.14 -21.97 8.38
C GLU A 188 34.48 -22.58 7.00
N ASN A 189 33.70 -23.54 6.51
CA ASN A 189 33.90 -24.23 5.23
C ASN A 189 33.03 -23.64 4.08
N GLY A 190 32.51 -22.43 4.20
CA GLY A 190 31.68 -21.78 3.19
C GLY A 190 30.27 -21.50 3.68
N PHE A 191 29.26 -22.13 3.08
CA PHE A 191 27.85 -21.94 3.47
C PHE A 191 27.24 -23.28 3.85
N THR A 192 26.39 -23.28 4.87
CA THR A 192 25.66 -24.47 5.30
C THR A 192 24.21 -24.13 5.63
N SER A 193 23.33 -25.13 5.64
CA SER A 193 21.93 -24.98 6.00
C SER A 193 21.77 -25.02 7.53
N VAL A 194 20.91 -24.15 8.08
CA VAL A 194 20.54 -24.22 9.50
C VAL A 194 19.93 -25.58 9.85
N PHE A 195 19.20 -26.20 8.94
CA PHE A 195 18.61 -27.53 9.13
C PHE A 195 19.67 -28.60 9.26
N SER A 196 20.68 -28.58 8.35
CA SER A 196 21.81 -29.53 8.41
C SER A 196 22.65 -29.40 9.67
N MET A 197 22.83 -28.15 10.17
CA MET A 197 23.52 -27.92 11.45
C MET A 197 22.76 -28.56 12.60
N LEU A 198 21.44 -28.30 12.70
CA LEU A 198 20.57 -28.87 13.74
C LEU A 198 20.50 -30.38 13.67
N ASP A 199 20.34 -30.98 12.46
CA ASP A 199 20.31 -32.41 12.26
C ASP A 199 21.64 -33.07 12.72
N SER A 200 22.79 -32.44 12.40
CA SER A 200 24.10 -32.90 12.86
C SER A 200 24.21 -32.87 14.39
N MET A 201 23.76 -31.77 15.02
CA MET A 201 23.75 -31.64 16.50
C MET A 201 22.86 -32.72 17.15
N ILE A 202 21.62 -32.86 16.64
CA ILE A 202 20.66 -33.85 17.14
C ILE A 202 21.23 -35.26 17.07
N SER A 203 21.84 -35.64 15.91
CA SER A 203 22.41 -36.94 15.68
C SER A 203 23.57 -37.23 16.62
N GLN A 204 24.46 -36.27 16.85
CA GLN A 204 25.59 -36.40 17.77
C GLN A 204 25.13 -36.56 19.22
N LEU A 205 24.17 -35.75 19.65
CA LEU A 205 23.64 -35.80 21.02
C LEU A 205 22.87 -37.11 21.29
N ALA A 206 22.08 -37.58 20.30
CA ALA A 206 21.40 -38.87 20.39
C ALA A 206 22.39 -40.06 20.48
N ALA A 207 23.58 -39.93 19.86
CA ALA A 207 24.67 -40.89 20.00
C ALA A 207 25.47 -40.74 21.32
N GLY A 208 25.07 -39.82 22.21
CA GLY A 208 25.73 -39.53 23.49
C GLY A 208 27.04 -38.74 23.34
N SER A 209 27.37 -38.21 22.17
CA SER A 209 28.56 -37.40 21.93
C SER A 209 28.25 -35.90 21.87
N ALA A 210 29.21 -35.07 22.27
CA ALA A 210 29.13 -33.62 22.19
C ALA A 210 30.47 -32.97 21.78
N GLU A 211 31.42 -33.77 21.29
CA GLU A 211 32.81 -33.33 21.04
C GLU A 211 32.92 -32.44 19.78
N SER A 212 32.10 -32.71 18.76
CA SER A 212 32.16 -32.04 17.44
C SER A 212 30.90 -31.25 17.09
N LEU A 213 30.22 -30.75 18.09
CA LEU A 213 29.00 -29.89 17.86
C LEU A 213 29.40 -28.61 17.12
N PRO A 214 28.71 -28.25 16.03
CA PRO A 214 28.96 -27.04 15.27
C PRO A 214 28.39 -25.77 16.02
N ILE A 215 28.96 -25.49 17.20
CA ILE A 215 28.48 -24.41 18.10
C ILE A 215 28.69 -23.05 17.46
N ASP A 216 29.87 -22.83 16.85
CA ASP A 216 30.19 -21.56 16.21
C ASP A 216 29.34 -21.31 14.96
N ASP A 217 29.03 -22.37 14.21
CA ASP A 217 28.11 -22.29 13.07
C ASP A 217 26.68 -21.92 13.53
N MET A 218 26.21 -22.44 14.67
CA MET A 218 24.90 -22.08 15.22
C MET A 218 24.86 -20.62 15.70
N LYS A 219 25.96 -20.14 16.29
CA LYS A 219 26.11 -18.72 16.59
C LYS A 219 26.07 -17.86 15.34
N SER A 220 26.73 -18.30 14.27
CA SER A 220 26.71 -17.65 12.97
C SER A 220 25.31 -17.67 12.35
N ALA A 221 24.51 -18.72 12.57
CA ALA A 221 23.13 -18.80 12.12
C ALA A 221 22.25 -17.73 12.80
N ALA A 222 22.37 -17.56 14.12
CA ALA A 222 21.65 -16.52 14.83
C ALA A 222 22.03 -15.10 14.34
N ALA A 223 23.32 -14.85 14.12
CA ALA A 223 23.81 -13.59 13.55
C ALA A 223 23.30 -13.39 12.11
N HIS A 224 23.32 -14.43 11.28
CA HIS A 224 22.83 -14.39 9.91
C HIS A 224 21.32 -14.02 9.85
N PHE A 225 20.48 -14.62 10.69
CA PHE A 225 19.06 -14.22 10.76
C PHE A 225 18.90 -12.77 11.20
N ALA A 226 19.70 -12.27 12.12
CA ALA A 226 19.69 -10.88 12.52
C ALA A 226 20.10 -9.94 11.38
N ASP A 227 21.09 -10.34 10.54
CA ASP A 227 21.49 -9.60 9.34
C ASP A 227 20.36 -9.58 8.30
N GLN A 228 19.71 -10.71 8.04
CA GLN A 228 18.56 -10.79 7.14
C GLN A 228 17.40 -9.92 7.65
N ARG A 229 17.16 -9.91 8.96
CA ARG A 229 16.19 -9.04 9.60
C ARG A 229 16.53 -7.56 9.41
N ALA A 230 17.81 -7.17 9.53
CA ALA A 230 18.27 -5.81 9.29
C ALA A 230 18.03 -5.35 7.85
N LEU A 231 18.20 -6.25 6.87
CA LEU A 231 17.86 -5.97 5.46
C LEU A 231 16.36 -5.69 5.30
N ILE A 232 15.49 -6.49 5.91
CA ILE A 232 14.04 -6.25 5.90
C ILE A 232 13.69 -4.92 6.58
N GLY A 233 14.27 -4.63 7.74
CA GLY A 233 14.09 -3.36 8.43
C GLY A 233 14.48 -2.15 7.55
N SER A 234 15.55 -2.29 6.78
CA SER A 234 15.93 -1.26 5.80
C SER A 234 14.87 -1.05 4.72
N GLN A 235 14.26 -2.13 4.20
CA GLN A 235 13.15 -2.01 3.24
C GLN A 235 11.91 -1.37 3.88
N MET A 236 11.58 -1.71 5.13
CA MET A 236 10.48 -1.09 5.88
C MET A 236 10.70 0.41 6.06
N ASN A 237 11.91 0.83 6.45
CA ASN A 237 12.25 2.25 6.56
C ASN A 237 12.14 2.98 5.21
N LYS A 238 12.56 2.33 4.12
CA LYS A 238 12.43 2.88 2.75
C LYS A 238 10.96 3.06 2.38
N ALA A 239 10.09 2.08 2.71
CA ALA A 239 8.66 2.14 2.49
C ALA A 239 8.01 3.29 3.27
N GLU A 240 8.34 3.44 4.56
CA GLU A 240 7.78 4.47 5.44
C GLU A 240 8.19 5.88 5.00
N ASN A 241 9.46 6.07 4.66
CA ASN A 241 9.93 7.37 4.14
C ASN A 241 9.23 7.75 2.84
N GLN A 242 9.01 6.78 1.94
CA GLN A 242 8.30 7.01 0.70
C GLN A 242 6.81 7.27 0.91
N ARG A 243 6.19 6.59 1.90
CA ARG A 243 4.81 6.84 2.33
C ARG A 243 4.62 8.30 2.74
N ALA A 244 5.44 8.77 3.67
CA ALA A 244 5.36 10.15 4.17
C ALA A 244 5.52 11.18 3.04
N LEU A 245 6.42 10.93 2.09
CA LEU A 245 6.59 11.79 0.91
C LEU A 245 5.35 11.82 0.02
N LEU A 246 4.73 10.65 -0.25
CA LEU A 246 3.55 10.54 -1.11
C LEU A 246 2.30 11.13 -0.45
N GLU A 247 2.13 10.97 0.86
CA GLU A 247 1.04 11.57 1.63
C GLU A 247 1.12 13.09 1.59
N ASN A 248 2.31 13.66 1.84
CA ASN A 248 2.53 15.11 1.73
C ASN A 248 2.28 15.60 0.30
N ARG A 249 2.74 14.86 -0.71
CA ARG A 249 2.47 15.20 -2.11
C ARG A 249 0.99 15.15 -2.44
N ASN A 250 0.24 14.17 -1.93
CA ASN A 250 -1.21 14.08 -2.12
C ASN A 250 -1.95 15.26 -1.49
N LEU A 251 -1.50 15.73 -0.32
CA LEU A 251 -2.05 16.94 0.30
C LEU A 251 -1.89 18.15 -0.62
N ILE A 252 -0.69 18.40 -1.13
CA ILE A 252 -0.40 19.50 -2.07
C ILE A 252 -1.25 19.37 -3.36
N LEU A 253 -1.37 18.15 -3.92
CA LEU A 253 -2.17 17.93 -5.12
C LEU A 253 -3.66 18.17 -4.85
N THR A 254 -4.16 17.81 -3.66
CA THR A 254 -5.54 18.07 -3.25
C THR A 254 -5.81 19.56 -3.09
N GLU A 255 -4.89 20.30 -2.49
CA GLU A 255 -4.95 21.76 -2.37
C GLU A 255 -4.95 22.42 -3.75
N ASN A 256 -4.05 22.00 -4.65
CA ASN A 256 -4.02 22.51 -6.02
C ASN A 256 -5.30 22.22 -6.82
N ILE A 257 -5.97 21.07 -6.59
CA ILE A 257 -7.27 20.76 -7.20
C ILE A 257 -8.32 21.70 -6.62
N GLY A 258 -8.36 21.90 -5.30
CA GLY A 258 -9.26 22.83 -4.64
C GLY A 258 -9.11 24.25 -5.20
N ASP A 259 -7.90 24.76 -5.30
CA ASP A 259 -7.62 26.10 -5.87
C ASP A 259 -8.13 26.26 -7.32
N MET A 260 -8.18 25.15 -8.06
CA MET A 260 -8.66 25.17 -9.45
C MET A 260 -10.17 24.92 -9.58
N GLU A 261 -10.79 24.20 -8.67
CA GLU A 261 -12.20 23.78 -8.79
C GLU A 261 -13.12 24.44 -7.78
N ASP A 262 -12.64 24.79 -6.58
CA ASP A 262 -13.50 25.23 -5.50
C ASP A 262 -14.11 26.61 -5.79
N ALA A 263 -15.34 26.75 -5.39
CA ALA A 263 -16.15 27.94 -5.60
C ALA A 263 -16.13 28.86 -4.36
N ASP A 264 -16.02 30.15 -4.58
CA ASP A 264 -16.34 31.13 -3.55
C ASP A 264 -17.87 31.16 -3.34
N LEU A 265 -18.34 30.31 -2.41
CA LEU A 265 -19.76 30.17 -2.11
C LEU A 265 -20.41 31.51 -1.68
N GLY A 266 -19.68 32.40 -1.01
CA GLY A 266 -20.18 33.69 -0.61
C GLY A 266 -20.53 34.55 -1.80
N LYS A 267 -19.63 34.61 -2.78
CA LYS A 267 -19.84 35.32 -4.04
C LYS A 267 -20.96 34.68 -4.87
N ILE A 268 -20.97 33.36 -5.01
CA ILE A 268 -21.98 32.68 -5.84
C ILE A 268 -23.37 32.83 -5.28
N VAL A 269 -23.55 32.74 -3.95
CA VAL A 269 -24.87 32.97 -3.31
C VAL A 269 -25.33 34.39 -3.52
N THR A 270 -24.46 35.40 -3.43
CA THR A 270 -24.77 36.80 -3.71
C THR A 270 -25.17 36.99 -5.18
N ASP A 271 -24.43 36.40 -6.12
CA ASP A 271 -24.76 36.42 -7.54
C ASP A 271 -26.12 35.76 -7.82
N LEU A 272 -26.39 34.61 -7.19
CA LEU A 272 -27.66 33.89 -7.34
C LEU A 272 -28.84 34.71 -6.83
N GLN A 273 -28.72 35.37 -5.67
CA GLN A 273 -29.74 36.27 -5.16
C GLN A 273 -29.99 37.43 -6.11
N SER A 274 -28.93 38.05 -6.65
CA SER A 274 -29.05 39.12 -7.65
C SER A 274 -29.78 38.67 -8.92
N LEU A 275 -29.45 37.48 -9.44
CA LEU A 275 -30.11 36.89 -10.62
C LEU A 275 -31.60 36.60 -10.38
N LEU A 276 -31.96 36.11 -9.19
CA LEU A 276 -33.35 35.87 -8.81
C LEU A 276 -34.15 37.17 -8.77
N VAL A 277 -33.60 38.22 -8.15
CA VAL A 277 -34.21 39.56 -8.14
C VAL A 277 -34.35 40.13 -9.55
N ASN A 278 -33.29 40.04 -10.36
CA ASN A 278 -33.31 40.49 -11.76
C ASN A 278 -34.38 39.77 -12.58
N LYS A 279 -34.54 38.44 -12.37
CA LYS A 279 -35.60 37.67 -13.04
C LYS A 279 -37.00 38.15 -12.63
N GLU A 280 -37.25 38.41 -11.34
CA GLU A 280 -38.51 38.90 -10.83
C GLU A 280 -38.83 40.28 -11.38
N VAL A 281 -37.86 41.22 -11.37
CA VAL A 281 -38.02 42.57 -11.93
C VAL A 281 -38.29 42.50 -13.44
N ALA A 282 -37.57 41.69 -14.18
CA ALA A 282 -37.80 41.50 -15.62
C ALA A 282 -39.20 40.94 -15.91
N GLN A 283 -39.68 39.99 -15.12
CA GLN A 283 -41.05 39.46 -15.25
C GLN A 283 -42.11 40.51 -14.99
N LYS A 284 -41.94 41.34 -13.94
CA LYS A 284 -42.85 42.46 -13.63
C LYS A 284 -42.84 43.50 -14.73
N ALA A 285 -41.68 43.90 -15.24
CA ALA A 285 -41.54 44.84 -16.34
C ALA A 285 -42.21 44.32 -17.62
N PHE A 286 -42.00 43.04 -17.96
CA PHE A 286 -42.67 42.44 -19.12
C PHE A 286 -44.18 42.43 -19.00
N ALA A 287 -44.73 42.09 -17.81
CA ALA A 287 -46.15 42.09 -17.54
C ALA A 287 -46.75 43.52 -17.70
N MET A 288 -46.09 44.56 -17.15
CA MET A 288 -46.53 45.96 -17.32
C MET A 288 -46.54 46.44 -18.78
N ILE A 289 -45.45 46.14 -19.56
CA ILE A 289 -45.35 46.53 -20.95
C ILE A 289 -46.37 45.77 -21.82
N SER A 290 -46.60 44.48 -21.53
CA SER A 290 -47.61 43.68 -22.24
C SER A 290 -49.05 44.20 -21.99
N GLN A 291 -49.38 44.68 -20.80
CA GLN A 291 -50.68 45.29 -20.48
C GLN A 291 -50.86 46.60 -21.21
N LEU A 292 -49.88 47.49 -21.26
CA LEU A 292 -49.93 48.76 -21.97
C LEU A 292 -50.18 48.56 -23.50
N ASN A 293 -49.54 47.58 -24.10
CA ASN A 293 -49.73 47.25 -25.53
C ASN A 293 -51.11 46.67 -25.87
N LEU A 294 -51.78 46.01 -24.91
CA LEU A 294 -53.14 45.48 -25.07
C LEU A 294 -54.18 46.62 -25.03
N PHE A 295 -53.99 47.60 -24.14
CA PHE A 295 -54.92 48.78 -24.06
C PHE A 295 -54.81 49.66 -25.29
N ASP A 296 -53.61 49.84 -25.89
CA ASP A 296 -53.42 50.61 -27.13
C ASP A 296 -53.99 49.90 -28.36
N MET A 297 -54.33 48.60 -28.28
CA MET A 297 -54.92 47.82 -29.38
C MET A 297 -56.46 47.79 -29.33
N ILE A 298 -57.08 48.20 -28.19
CA ILE A 298 -58.52 48.18 -27.97
C ILE A 298 -59.12 49.64 -28.01
N ALA A 299 -58.27 50.67 -27.92
CA ALA A 299 -58.62 52.07 -28.14
C ALA A 299 -58.46 52.49 -29.61
#